data_58ba47e425d1c7bfa25df9fb58fa6792
#
_entry.id   58ba47e425d1c7bfa25df9fb58fa6792
#
_cell.length_a   1.000
_cell.length_b   1.000
_cell.length_c   1.000
_cell.angle_alpha   90.00
_cell.angle_beta   90.00
_cell.angle_gamma   90.00
#
_symmetry.space_group_name_H-M   'P 1'
#
loop_
_entity.id
_entity.type
_entity.pdbx_description
1 polymer ?
#
loop_
_entity_poly.entity_id
_entity_poly.type
_entity_poly.pdbx_seq_one_letter_code
_entity_poly.pdbx_strand_id
1 'polypeptide(L)'
;DLNRMAGELEKLILTLPEGVRRITPEQIERNIGISKDYNNFELRSALVEKDVLKANKIIKYFEENPKNNPLQMTLAILFNFFSNLMLAYYAPEKSDQGIAAQLGLKSPWQAKEYMAAMRRYSGVKVMQIIHAIRECDARSKGIGNPSTPDGELLRDLIYFILH
;
A
#
# COMPACT_ATOMS: atom_id res chain seq x y z
N ASP A 1 -9.48 2.20 -8.88
CA ASP A 1 -10.24 2.44 -7.67
C ASP A 1 -10.34 1.17 -6.83
N LEU A 2 -10.70 1.28 -5.57
CA LEU A 2 -10.76 0.17 -4.61
C LEU A 2 -11.78 -0.91 -5.03
N ASN A 3 -12.93 -0.50 -5.54
CA ASN A 3 -13.97 -1.44 -5.97
C ASN A 3 -13.53 -2.25 -7.17
N ARG A 4 -12.84 -1.62 -8.11
CA ARG A 4 -12.28 -2.30 -9.28
C ARG A 4 -11.22 -3.31 -8.86
N MET A 5 -10.33 -2.92 -7.96
CA MET A 5 -9.28 -3.81 -7.45
C MET A 5 -9.87 -4.99 -6.70
N ALA A 6 -10.87 -4.76 -5.85
CA ALA A 6 -11.56 -5.85 -5.15
C ALA A 6 -12.21 -6.81 -6.13
N GLY A 7 -12.89 -6.30 -7.18
CA GLY A 7 -13.50 -7.12 -8.22
C GLY A 7 -12.49 -7.97 -9.00
N GLU A 8 -11.34 -7.39 -9.33
CA GLU A 8 -10.26 -8.12 -10.02
C GLU A 8 -9.64 -9.20 -9.12
N LEU A 9 -9.47 -8.92 -7.83
CA LEU A 9 -8.98 -9.91 -6.88
C LEU A 9 -9.99 -11.05 -6.68
N GLU A 10 -11.29 -10.74 -6.64
CA GLU A 10 -12.34 -11.76 -6.57
C GLU A 10 -12.30 -12.67 -7.80
N LYS A 11 -12.15 -12.11 -9.00
CA LYS A 11 -12.00 -12.89 -10.22
C LYS A 11 -10.78 -13.80 -10.16
N LEU A 12 -9.66 -13.29 -9.65
CA LEU A 12 -8.44 -14.08 -9.49
C LEU A 12 -8.67 -15.27 -8.55
N ILE A 13 -9.34 -15.05 -7.42
CA ILE A 13 -9.65 -16.10 -6.44
C ILE A 13 -10.51 -17.18 -7.10
N LEU A 14 -11.51 -16.80 -7.91
CA LEU A 14 -12.38 -17.71 -8.61
C LEU A 14 -11.66 -18.56 -9.67
N THR A 15 -10.54 -18.07 -10.20
CA THR A 15 -9.74 -18.82 -11.19
C THR A 15 -8.75 -19.79 -10.56
N LEU A 16 -8.57 -19.75 -9.24
CA LEU A 16 -7.62 -20.63 -8.56
C LEU A 16 -8.18 -22.06 -8.46
N PRO A 17 -7.34 -23.08 -8.66
CA PRO A 17 -7.75 -24.47 -8.42
C PRO A 17 -8.18 -24.67 -6.97
N GLU A 18 -9.10 -25.64 -6.77
CA GLU A 18 -9.52 -26.01 -5.42
C GLU A 18 -8.31 -26.41 -4.57
N GLY A 19 -8.23 -25.86 -3.35
CA GLY A 19 -7.11 -26.10 -2.44
C GLY A 19 -5.96 -25.14 -2.55
N VAL A 20 -5.88 -24.32 -3.60
CA VAL A 20 -4.88 -23.24 -3.69
C VAL A 20 -5.38 -22.04 -2.89
N ARG A 21 -4.62 -21.66 -1.86
CA ARG A 21 -5.02 -20.58 -0.96
C ARG A 21 -4.10 -19.36 -1.00
N ARG A 22 -3.05 -19.42 -1.84
CA ARG A 22 -2.06 -18.36 -1.93
C ARG A 22 -2.09 -17.74 -3.33
N ILE A 23 -2.29 -16.41 -3.35
CA ILE A 23 -2.18 -15.63 -4.58
C ILE A 23 -0.70 -15.27 -4.77
N THR A 24 -0.12 -15.67 -5.88
CA THR A 24 1.28 -15.35 -6.21
C THR A 24 1.34 -14.09 -7.07
N PRO A 25 2.50 -13.38 -7.07
CA PRO A 25 2.70 -12.25 -7.97
C PRO A 25 2.46 -12.59 -9.44
N GLU A 26 2.86 -13.79 -9.85
CA GLU A 26 2.66 -14.28 -11.23
C GLU A 26 1.18 -14.41 -11.58
N GLN A 27 0.37 -14.88 -10.65
CA GLN A 27 -1.08 -15.00 -10.86
C GLN A 27 -1.74 -13.62 -10.96
N ILE A 28 -1.31 -12.67 -10.14
CA ILE A 28 -1.80 -11.29 -10.19
C ILE A 28 -1.48 -10.68 -11.55
N GLU A 29 -0.24 -10.77 -11.99
CA GLU A 29 0.20 -10.22 -13.27
C GLU A 29 -0.59 -10.83 -14.44
N ARG A 30 -0.75 -12.15 -14.46
CA ARG A 30 -1.45 -12.85 -15.53
C ARG A 30 -2.92 -12.49 -15.63
N ASN A 31 -3.60 -12.38 -14.49
CA ASN A 31 -5.05 -12.27 -14.46
C ASN A 31 -5.57 -10.83 -14.41
N ILE A 32 -4.81 -9.89 -13.86
CA ILE A 32 -5.25 -8.50 -13.71
C ILE A 32 -4.29 -7.48 -14.30
N GLY A 33 -3.28 -7.93 -15.04
CA GLY A 33 -2.36 -7.05 -15.76
C GLY A 33 -1.45 -6.22 -14.87
N ILE A 34 -1.22 -6.63 -13.63
CA ILE A 34 -0.31 -5.95 -12.70
C ILE A 34 1.09 -6.51 -12.87
N SER A 35 2.10 -5.64 -12.97
CA SER A 35 3.49 -6.04 -13.05
C SER A 35 3.92 -6.83 -11.83
N LYS A 36 4.74 -7.87 -12.04
CA LYS A 36 5.29 -8.71 -10.99
C LYS A 36 6.17 -7.91 -10.02
N ASP A 37 7.02 -7.02 -10.55
CA ASP A 37 8.03 -6.30 -9.76
C ASP A 37 7.63 -4.87 -9.43
N TYR A 38 6.70 -4.29 -10.19
CA TYR A 38 6.29 -2.90 -10.08
C TYR A 38 4.78 -2.81 -9.87
N ASN A 39 4.34 -3.15 -8.66
CA ASN A 39 2.94 -3.06 -8.27
C ASN A 39 2.82 -2.42 -6.88
N ASN A 40 1.58 -2.16 -6.45
CA ASN A 40 1.34 -1.48 -5.17
C ASN A 40 1.75 -2.33 -3.96
N PHE A 41 1.74 -3.64 -4.06
CA PHE A 41 2.18 -4.51 -2.98
C PHE A 41 3.71 -4.42 -2.82
N GLU A 42 4.44 -4.38 -3.94
CA GLU A 42 5.88 -4.18 -3.93
C GLU A 42 6.26 -2.79 -3.44
N LEU A 43 5.46 -1.76 -3.79
CA LEU A 43 5.67 -0.41 -3.26
C LEU A 43 5.51 -0.40 -1.75
N ARG A 44 4.45 -1.02 -1.24
CA ARG A 44 4.21 -1.12 0.20
C ARG A 44 5.38 -1.80 0.90
N SER A 45 5.85 -2.93 0.37
CA SER A 45 7.01 -3.63 0.93
C SER A 45 8.26 -2.75 0.94
N ALA A 46 8.52 -2.01 -0.12
CA ALA A 46 9.65 -1.08 -0.19
C ALA A 46 9.53 0.02 0.87
N LEU A 47 8.34 0.54 1.10
CA LEU A 47 8.11 1.55 2.14
C LEU A 47 8.30 0.97 3.55
N VAL A 48 7.84 -0.24 3.80
CA VAL A 48 8.04 -0.94 5.08
C VAL A 48 9.53 -1.07 5.39
N GLU A 49 10.32 -1.44 4.40
CA GLU A 49 11.77 -1.63 4.54
C GLU A 49 12.56 -0.33 4.37
N LYS A 50 11.91 0.78 4.05
CA LYS A 50 12.55 2.05 3.66
C LYS A 50 13.59 1.88 2.56
N ASP A 51 13.27 1.03 1.60
CA ASP A 51 14.10 0.82 0.40
C ASP A 51 13.82 1.95 -0.59
N VAL A 52 14.55 3.04 -0.44
CA VAL A 52 14.35 4.28 -1.21
C VAL A 52 14.51 4.04 -2.71
N LEU A 53 15.55 3.30 -3.10
CA LEU A 53 15.82 3.03 -4.52
C LEU A 53 14.68 2.24 -5.16
N LYS A 54 14.24 1.16 -4.50
CA LYS A 54 13.14 0.32 -5.00
C LYS A 54 11.85 1.12 -5.08
N ALA A 55 11.51 1.88 -4.04
CA ALA A 55 10.31 2.71 -4.03
C ALA A 55 10.31 3.70 -5.20
N ASN A 56 11.43 4.38 -5.44
CA ASN A 56 11.54 5.35 -6.53
C ASN A 56 11.44 4.69 -7.91
N LYS A 57 11.99 3.51 -8.09
CA LYS A 57 11.83 2.75 -9.34
C LYS A 57 10.37 2.40 -9.61
N ILE A 58 9.65 1.98 -8.57
CA ILE A 58 8.24 1.60 -8.69
C ILE A 58 7.38 2.81 -9.05
N ILE A 59 7.53 3.94 -8.36
CA ILE A 59 6.69 5.11 -8.66
C ILE A 59 7.02 5.73 -10.02
N LYS A 60 8.27 5.62 -10.48
CA LYS A 60 8.63 6.01 -11.84
C LYS A 60 7.89 5.14 -12.87
N TYR A 61 7.84 3.85 -12.62
CA TYR A 61 7.08 2.93 -13.47
C TYR A 61 5.58 3.29 -13.49
N PHE A 62 5.00 3.65 -12.34
CA PHE A 62 3.60 4.07 -12.27
C PHE A 62 3.36 5.33 -13.07
N GLU A 63 4.27 6.31 -13.00
CA GLU A 63 4.17 7.56 -13.77
C GLU A 63 4.19 7.29 -15.28
N GLU A 64 5.01 6.33 -15.71
CA GLU A 64 5.13 5.94 -17.12
C GLU A 64 3.97 5.04 -17.59
N ASN A 65 3.23 4.43 -16.66
CA ASN A 65 2.14 3.50 -16.94
C ASN A 65 0.89 3.85 -16.11
N PRO A 66 0.35 5.08 -16.25
CA PRO A 66 -0.70 5.58 -15.35
C PRO A 66 -2.05 4.86 -15.51
N LYS A 67 -2.32 4.29 -16.67
CA LYS A 67 -3.56 3.56 -16.93
C LYS A 67 -3.71 2.35 -16.01
N ASN A 68 -2.62 1.60 -15.83
CA ASN A 68 -2.63 0.39 -15.02
C ASN A 68 -2.34 0.68 -13.54
N ASN A 69 -1.89 1.89 -13.23
CA ASN A 69 -1.46 2.27 -11.89
C ASN A 69 -2.00 3.66 -11.53
N PRO A 70 -3.33 3.81 -11.43
CA PRO A 70 -3.91 5.10 -11.08
C PRO A 70 -3.55 5.50 -9.65
N LEU A 71 -3.32 6.79 -9.43
CA LEU A 71 -2.93 7.31 -8.12
C LEU A 71 -3.92 6.92 -7.02
N GLN A 72 -5.23 6.96 -7.30
CA GLN A 72 -6.26 6.65 -6.32
C GLN A 72 -6.13 5.23 -5.76
N MET A 73 -5.73 4.27 -6.59
CA MET A 73 -5.49 2.90 -6.15
C MET A 73 -4.31 2.83 -5.18
N THR A 74 -3.21 3.50 -5.53
CA THR A 74 -2.02 3.57 -4.67
C THR A 74 -2.36 4.21 -3.33
N LEU A 75 -3.04 5.35 -3.35
CA LEU A 75 -3.42 6.05 -2.12
C LEU A 75 -4.32 5.20 -1.22
N ALA A 76 -5.27 4.46 -1.80
CA ALA A 76 -6.15 3.58 -1.04
C ALA A 76 -5.37 2.47 -0.32
N ILE A 77 -4.42 1.86 -1.00
CA ILE A 77 -3.60 0.79 -0.43
C ILE A 77 -2.69 1.33 0.69
N LEU A 78 -2.06 2.48 0.47
CA LEU A 78 -1.21 3.11 1.46
C LEU A 78 -2.01 3.60 2.66
N PHE A 79 -3.18 4.19 2.44
CA PHE A 79 -4.06 4.63 3.52
C PHE A 79 -4.48 3.46 4.40
N ASN A 80 -4.87 2.35 3.78
CA ASN A 80 -5.24 1.14 4.52
C ASN A 80 -4.07 0.64 5.38
N PHE A 81 -2.88 0.54 4.79
CA PHE A 81 -1.72 0.05 5.51
C PHE A 81 -1.35 0.95 6.70
N PHE A 82 -1.20 2.25 6.48
CA PHE A 82 -0.79 3.17 7.54
C PHE A 82 -1.87 3.37 8.59
N SER A 83 -3.15 3.30 8.23
CA SER A 83 -4.25 3.31 9.21
C SER A 83 -4.21 2.09 10.10
N ASN A 84 -4.00 0.91 9.53
CA ASN A 84 -3.82 -0.32 10.31
C ASN A 84 -2.57 -0.25 11.18
N LEU A 85 -1.49 0.31 10.66
CA LEU A 85 -0.27 0.50 11.45
C LEU A 85 -0.52 1.39 12.67
N MET A 86 -1.31 2.46 12.51
CA MET A 86 -1.70 3.30 13.63
C MET A 86 -2.47 2.51 14.69
N LEU A 87 -3.43 1.67 14.24
CA LEU A 87 -4.17 0.80 15.16
C LEU A 87 -3.26 -0.21 15.86
N ALA A 88 -2.22 -0.69 15.18
CA ALA A 88 -1.27 -1.64 15.77
C ALA A 88 -0.52 -1.05 16.97
N TYR A 89 -0.29 0.27 16.99
CA TYR A 89 0.33 0.92 18.15
C TYR A 89 -0.53 0.86 19.41
N TYR A 90 -1.82 0.64 19.27
CA TYR A 90 -2.74 0.51 20.43
C TYR A 90 -2.91 -0.94 20.89
N ALA A 91 -2.26 -1.91 20.24
CA ALA A 91 -2.34 -3.29 20.67
C ALA A 91 -1.75 -3.43 22.08
N PRO A 92 -2.46 -4.08 23.03
CA PRO A 92 -1.95 -4.30 24.38
C PRO A 92 -0.65 -5.11 24.39
N GLU A 93 -0.51 -6.03 23.43
CA GLU A 93 0.66 -6.86 23.26
C GLU A 93 1.29 -6.60 21.88
N LYS A 94 2.56 -6.20 21.88
CA LYS A 94 3.32 -5.91 20.64
C LYS A 94 4.02 -7.16 20.14
N SER A 95 3.23 -8.18 19.81
CA SER A 95 3.68 -9.45 19.23
C SER A 95 2.90 -9.73 17.95
N ASP A 96 3.33 -10.71 17.17
CA ASP A 96 2.59 -11.11 15.96
C ASP A 96 1.14 -11.46 16.31
N GLN A 97 0.92 -12.23 17.40
CA GLN A 97 -0.41 -12.60 17.85
C GLN A 97 -1.22 -11.40 18.35
N GLY A 98 -0.59 -10.53 19.15
CA GLY A 98 -1.27 -9.35 19.71
C GLY A 98 -1.71 -8.38 18.63
N ILE A 99 -0.87 -8.13 17.64
CA ILE A 99 -1.21 -7.25 16.53
C ILE A 99 -2.25 -7.90 15.62
N ALA A 100 -2.13 -9.20 15.34
CA ALA A 100 -3.14 -9.92 14.57
C ALA A 100 -4.51 -9.83 15.23
N ALA A 101 -4.57 -9.99 16.57
CA ALA A 101 -5.81 -9.86 17.31
C ALA A 101 -6.38 -8.42 17.23
N GLN A 102 -5.52 -7.41 17.43
CA GLN A 102 -5.93 -6.01 17.38
C GLN A 102 -6.49 -5.61 16.01
N LEU A 103 -5.88 -6.09 14.94
CA LEU A 103 -6.26 -5.74 13.57
C LEU A 103 -7.28 -6.71 12.96
N GLY A 104 -7.65 -7.78 13.66
CA GLY A 104 -8.54 -8.79 13.12
C GLY A 104 -7.95 -9.58 11.96
N LEU A 105 -6.62 -9.78 11.96
CA LEU A 105 -5.94 -10.54 10.92
C LEU A 105 -6.18 -12.03 11.07
N LYS A 106 -6.27 -12.73 9.95
CA LYS A 106 -6.53 -14.18 9.95
C LYS A 106 -5.35 -15.01 10.45
N SER A 107 -4.14 -14.46 10.37
CA SER A 107 -2.92 -15.16 10.71
C SER A 107 -1.92 -14.22 11.38
N PRO A 108 -1.20 -14.68 12.42
CA PRO A 108 -0.10 -13.91 13.01
C PRO A 108 0.99 -13.56 11.99
N TRP A 109 1.16 -14.37 10.95
CA TRP A 109 2.15 -14.10 9.90
C TRP A 109 1.90 -12.77 9.20
N GLN A 110 0.63 -12.39 9.00
CA GLN A 110 0.28 -11.11 8.38
C GLN A 110 0.69 -9.91 9.24
N ALA A 111 0.87 -10.11 10.54
CA ALA A 111 1.29 -9.05 11.46
C ALA A 111 2.77 -8.69 11.32
N LYS A 112 3.59 -9.54 10.72
CA LYS A 112 5.06 -9.32 10.62
C LYS A 112 5.41 -8.05 9.88
N GLU A 113 4.68 -7.72 8.84
CA GLU A 113 4.90 -6.50 8.07
C GLU A 113 4.62 -5.26 8.92
N TYR A 114 3.56 -5.29 9.73
CA TYR A 114 3.27 -4.20 10.67
C TYR A 114 4.33 -4.09 11.75
N MET A 115 4.80 -5.20 12.29
CA MET A 115 5.90 -5.21 13.25
C MET A 115 7.16 -4.58 12.66
N ALA A 116 7.51 -4.93 11.42
CA ALA A 116 8.66 -4.36 10.74
C ALA A 116 8.49 -2.85 10.55
N ALA A 117 7.30 -2.39 10.15
CA ALA A 117 7.02 -0.98 9.98
C ALA A 117 7.08 -0.20 11.28
N MET A 118 6.62 -0.79 12.39
CA MET A 118 6.68 -0.15 13.72
C MET A 118 8.10 0.15 14.17
N ARG A 119 9.07 -0.63 13.72
CA ARG A 119 10.48 -0.39 14.03
C ARG A 119 11.06 0.80 13.25
N ARG A 120 10.45 1.17 12.13
CA ARG A 120 10.96 2.21 11.22
C ARG A 120 10.16 3.51 11.24
N TYR A 121 8.91 3.45 11.66
CA TYR A 121 8.00 4.60 11.69
C TYR A 121 7.48 4.81 13.10
N SER A 122 7.68 6.00 13.66
CA SER A 122 7.07 6.36 14.95
C SER A 122 5.55 6.57 14.77
N GLY A 123 4.80 6.49 15.86
CA GLY A 123 3.36 6.78 15.84
C GLY A 123 3.07 8.19 15.32
N VAL A 124 3.87 9.18 15.70
CA VAL A 124 3.74 10.55 15.21
C VAL A 124 3.96 10.62 13.71
N LYS A 125 5.00 9.94 13.20
CA LYS A 125 5.26 9.92 11.75
C LYS A 125 4.12 9.25 11.00
N VAL A 126 3.55 8.18 11.53
CA VAL A 126 2.40 7.50 10.92
C VAL A 126 1.19 8.44 10.82
N MET A 127 0.90 9.20 11.87
CA MET A 127 -0.16 10.22 11.82
C MET A 127 0.08 11.24 10.73
N GLN A 128 1.32 11.73 10.61
CA GLN A 128 1.71 12.69 9.57
C GLN A 128 1.56 12.09 8.17
N ILE A 129 1.92 10.82 8.01
CA ILE A 129 1.77 10.10 6.74
C ILE A 129 0.30 9.98 6.35
N ILE A 130 -0.57 9.60 7.29
CA ILE A 130 -2.01 9.50 7.04
C ILE A 130 -2.56 10.85 6.56
N HIS A 131 -2.16 11.93 7.22
CA HIS A 131 -2.56 13.28 6.82
C HIS A 131 -2.05 13.62 5.42
N ALA A 132 -0.78 13.32 5.14
CA ALA A 132 -0.18 13.56 3.82
C ALA A 132 -0.87 12.78 2.70
N ILE A 133 -1.31 11.54 2.98
CA ILE A 133 -2.08 10.75 2.01
C ILE A 133 -3.41 11.44 1.71
N ARG A 134 -4.11 11.92 2.73
CA ARG A 134 -5.39 12.63 2.55
C ARG A 134 -5.22 13.92 1.75
N GLU A 135 -4.16 14.67 2.02
CA GLU A 135 -3.85 15.89 1.26
C GLU A 135 -3.51 15.56 -0.20
N CYS A 136 -2.74 14.50 -0.42
CA CYS A 136 -2.42 14.05 -1.77
C CYS A 136 -3.69 13.68 -2.54
N ASP A 137 -4.62 12.96 -1.91
CA ASP A 137 -5.90 12.60 -2.50
C ASP A 137 -6.72 13.85 -2.86
N ALA A 138 -6.85 14.78 -1.93
CA ALA A 138 -7.58 16.03 -2.17
C ALA A 138 -6.97 16.83 -3.33
N ARG A 139 -5.64 16.96 -3.35
CA ARG A 139 -4.94 17.68 -4.42
C ARG A 139 -5.10 16.99 -5.77
N SER A 140 -5.12 15.66 -5.81
CA SER A 140 -5.35 14.90 -7.05
C SER A 140 -6.73 15.16 -7.65
N LYS A 141 -7.68 15.56 -6.81
CA LYS A 141 -9.06 15.93 -7.20
C LYS A 141 -9.23 17.42 -7.45
N GLY A 142 -8.13 18.18 -7.46
CA GLY A 142 -8.14 19.61 -7.75
C GLY A 142 -8.32 20.53 -6.55
N ILE A 143 -8.50 19.99 -5.34
CA ILE A 143 -8.67 20.81 -4.13
C ILE A 143 -7.32 21.37 -3.70
N GLY A 144 -7.14 22.67 -3.80
CA GLY A 144 -5.87 23.33 -3.46
C GLY A 144 -4.73 23.03 -4.44
N ASN A 145 -5.05 22.46 -5.61
CA ASN A 145 -4.06 22.10 -6.60
C ASN A 145 -4.65 22.12 -8.02
N PRO A 146 -4.55 23.23 -8.73
CA PRO A 146 -5.12 23.31 -10.06
C PRO A 146 -4.29 22.62 -11.15
N SER A 147 -3.02 22.29 -10.95
CA SER A 147 -2.15 21.93 -12.06
C SER A 147 -1.07 20.88 -11.81
N THR A 148 -0.80 20.47 -10.57
CA THR A 148 0.27 19.48 -10.33
C THR A 148 -0.18 18.08 -10.76
N PRO A 149 0.57 17.40 -11.66
CA PRO A 149 0.21 16.07 -12.13
C PRO A 149 0.28 15.00 -11.04
N ASP A 150 -0.49 13.93 -11.21
CA ASP A 150 -0.58 12.82 -10.26
C ASP A 150 0.79 12.19 -9.97
N GLY A 151 1.64 12.01 -11.00
CA GLY A 151 2.97 11.43 -10.81
C GLY A 151 3.86 12.26 -9.89
N GLU A 152 3.76 13.58 -9.98
CA GLU A 152 4.51 14.48 -9.11
C GLU A 152 3.94 14.50 -7.68
N LEU A 153 2.62 14.46 -7.54
CA LEU A 153 1.97 14.35 -6.23
C LEU A 153 2.40 13.07 -5.51
N LEU A 154 2.45 11.95 -6.24
CA LEU A 154 2.90 10.68 -5.68
C LEU A 154 4.37 10.73 -5.29
N ARG A 155 5.21 11.31 -6.13
CA ARG A 155 6.65 11.47 -5.85
C ARG A 155 6.87 12.24 -4.54
N ASP A 156 6.17 13.34 -4.35
CA ASP A 156 6.26 14.16 -3.15
C ASP A 156 5.80 13.38 -1.92
N LEU A 157 4.71 12.62 -2.04
CA LEU A 157 4.20 11.79 -0.95
C LEU A 157 5.21 10.71 -0.54
N ILE A 158 5.75 9.98 -1.51
CA ILE A 158 6.72 8.92 -1.23
C ILE A 158 7.99 9.48 -0.59
N TYR A 159 8.45 10.63 -1.06
CA TYR A 159 9.59 11.33 -0.43
C TYR A 159 9.28 11.65 1.03
N PHE A 160 8.11 12.19 1.30
CA PHE A 160 7.69 12.51 2.68
C PHE A 160 7.67 11.26 3.57
N ILE A 161 7.13 10.15 3.06
CA ILE A 161 7.06 8.90 3.83
C ILE A 161 8.46 8.40 4.18
N LEU A 162 9.40 8.43 3.23
CA LEU A 162 10.73 7.85 3.39
C LEU A 162 11.70 8.76 4.16
N HIS A 163 11.45 10.03 4.22
CA HIS A 163 12.33 11.02 4.84
C HIS A 163 11.62 11.87 5.89
#